data_23afc3c9f093a96e0c67d7e8ced8e00b
#
_entry.id   23afc3c9f093a96e0c67d7e8ced8e00b
#
_cell.length_a   1.000
_cell.length_b   1.000
_cell.length_c   1.000
_cell.angle_alpha   90.00
_cell.angle_beta   90.00
_cell.angle_gamma   90.00
#
_symmetry.space_group_name_H-M   'P 1'
#
loop_
_entity.id
_entity.type
_entity.pdbx_description
1 polymer ?
#
loop_
_entity_poly.entity_id
_entity_poly.type
_entity_poly.pdbx_seq_one_letter_code
_entity_poly.pdbx_strand_id
1 'polypeptide(L)'
;MKKNKLDIAKNLLSSGELVIFPTETVFGLGADATNDEAVKSIFKVKKRPRSNPIICHFKSITQIEKYFILNKFEKKLGSKFWPGPLTIILKKKKNSKISKLVSNNSTLVGCRIPSNKLANKLITLFGLPIAAPSANLSERTSVTNIMDIDPILEKKIFVLKDRQSSHGLESTVVRIDTNNKIEVLRYGSITVEELNKYAKVKIKKKSSISPGNLRKHYSTLKLSLIHI
;
A
#
# COMPACT_ATOMS: atom_id res chain seq x y z
N MET A 1 14.31 -4.22 -30.52
CA MET A 1 12.96 -4.10 -29.95
C MET A 1 12.99 -3.24 -28.68
N LYS A 2 12.24 -2.13 -28.62
CA LYS A 2 12.13 -1.33 -27.38
C LYS A 2 11.45 -2.19 -26.31
N LYS A 3 12.15 -2.54 -25.23
CA LYS A 3 11.57 -3.27 -24.08
C LYS A 3 10.36 -2.48 -23.54
N ASN A 4 9.22 -3.15 -23.39
CA ASN A 4 8.04 -2.55 -22.78
C ASN A 4 8.38 -2.14 -21.33
N LYS A 5 7.98 -0.92 -20.91
CA LYS A 5 8.24 -0.41 -19.55
C LYS A 5 7.70 -1.34 -18.45
N LEU A 6 6.60 -2.05 -18.70
CA LEU A 6 6.07 -3.05 -17.78
C LEU A 6 7.01 -4.26 -17.62
N ASP A 7 7.62 -4.73 -18.73
CA ASP A 7 8.58 -5.85 -18.68
C ASP A 7 9.84 -5.46 -17.92
N ILE A 8 10.32 -4.21 -18.09
CA ILE A 8 11.44 -3.67 -17.32
C ILE A 8 11.09 -3.68 -15.82
N ALA A 9 9.94 -3.09 -15.45
CA ALA A 9 9.50 -3.03 -14.07
C ALA A 9 9.34 -4.44 -13.45
N LYS A 10 8.74 -5.37 -14.18
CA LYS A 10 8.59 -6.77 -13.75
C LYS A 10 9.95 -7.43 -13.53
N ASN A 11 10.92 -7.25 -14.44
CA ASN A 11 12.24 -7.86 -14.33
C ASN A 11 13.01 -7.30 -13.11
N LEU A 12 12.94 -5.98 -12.86
CA LEU A 12 13.52 -5.36 -11.67
C LEU A 12 12.92 -5.92 -10.38
N LEU A 13 11.58 -6.05 -10.29
CA LEU A 13 10.94 -6.69 -9.13
C LEU A 13 11.41 -8.14 -8.97
N SER A 14 11.57 -8.89 -10.08
CA SER A 14 12.01 -10.29 -10.05
C SER A 14 13.48 -10.46 -9.63
N SER A 15 14.32 -9.44 -9.87
CA SER A 15 15.71 -9.40 -9.37
C SER A 15 15.84 -8.84 -7.94
N GLY A 16 14.72 -8.55 -7.28
CA GLY A 16 14.69 -7.99 -5.91
C GLY A 16 14.93 -6.48 -5.84
N GLU A 17 14.89 -5.80 -6.98
CA GLU A 17 15.04 -4.35 -7.05
C GLU A 17 13.72 -3.61 -6.80
N LEU A 18 13.82 -2.31 -6.53
CA LEU A 18 12.67 -1.45 -6.26
C LEU A 18 12.13 -0.85 -7.56
N VAL A 19 10.81 -0.62 -7.59
CA VAL A 19 10.12 0.08 -8.68
C VAL A 19 9.13 1.09 -8.10
N ILE A 20 9.13 2.33 -8.60
CA ILE A 20 8.06 3.28 -8.32
C ILE A 20 6.96 3.08 -9.34
N PHE A 21 5.72 2.89 -8.87
CA PHE A 21 4.56 2.66 -9.73
C PHE A 21 3.34 3.45 -9.24
N PRO A 22 2.46 3.87 -10.17
CA PRO A 22 1.25 4.63 -9.85
C PRO A 22 0.20 3.74 -9.20
N THR A 23 -0.61 4.31 -8.30
CA THR A 23 -1.91 3.76 -7.91
C THR A 23 -2.97 4.86 -8.07
N GLU A 24 -4.25 4.51 -7.91
CA GLU A 24 -5.32 5.51 -7.92
C GLU A 24 -5.24 6.48 -6.73
N THR A 25 -4.55 6.10 -5.66
CA THR A 25 -4.38 6.92 -4.44
C THR A 25 -3.11 7.76 -4.49
N VAL A 26 -1.94 7.11 -4.47
CA VAL A 26 -0.62 7.75 -4.46
C VAL A 26 0.38 6.85 -5.19
N PHE A 27 1.53 7.37 -5.60
CA PHE A 27 2.61 6.54 -6.13
C PHE A 27 3.19 5.67 -5.01
N GLY A 28 3.44 4.39 -5.32
CA GLY A 28 4.02 3.41 -4.41
C GLY A 28 5.48 3.11 -4.73
N LEU A 29 6.32 2.97 -3.69
CA LEU A 29 7.67 2.40 -3.81
C LEU A 29 7.57 0.90 -3.57
N GLY A 30 7.59 0.11 -4.65
CA GLY A 30 7.30 -1.31 -4.65
C GLY A 30 8.52 -2.21 -4.58
N ALA A 31 8.37 -3.31 -3.87
CA ALA A 31 9.30 -4.45 -3.82
C ALA A 31 8.53 -5.76 -3.81
N ASP A 32 9.18 -6.87 -4.17
CA ASP A 32 8.64 -8.21 -3.94
C ASP A 32 8.33 -8.41 -2.45
N ALA A 33 7.04 -8.60 -2.13
CA ALA A 33 6.59 -8.79 -0.75
C ALA A 33 7.05 -10.12 -0.14
N THR A 34 7.57 -11.05 -0.95
CA THR A 34 8.05 -12.37 -0.51
C THR A 34 9.57 -12.42 -0.32
N ASN A 35 10.28 -11.35 -0.70
CA ASN A 35 11.73 -11.24 -0.62
C ASN A 35 12.15 -10.29 0.52
N ASP A 36 12.77 -10.81 1.56
CA ASP A 36 13.18 -10.04 2.74
C ASP A 36 14.18 -8.92 2.40
N GLU A 37 15.16 -9.17 1.49
CA GLU A 37 16.15 -8.17 1.12
C GLU A 37 15.53 -7.04 0.28
N ALA A 38 14.60 -7.37 -0.61
CA ALA A 38 13.84 -6.37 -1.36
C ALA A 38 12.99 -5.49 -0.42
N VAL A 39 12.32 -6.08 0.57
CA VAL A 39 11.57 -5.33 1.58
C VAL A 39 12.49 -4.48 2.46
N LYS A 40 13.66 -4.98 2.88
CA LYS A 40 14.67 -4.18 3.61
C LYS A 40 15.09 -2.94 2.83
N SER A 41 15.22 -3.06 1.51
CA SER A 41 15.61 -1.95 0.64
C SER A 41 14.60 -0.80 0.68
N ILE A 42 13.27 -1.09 0.80
CA ILE A 42 12.26 -0.06 1.01
C ILE A 42 12.55 0.76 2.28
N PHE A 43 12.80 0.09 3.41
CA PHE A 43 13.07 0.78 4.68
C PHE A 43 14.34 1.63 4.60
N LYS A 44 15.41 1.09 3.98
CA LYS A 44 16.70 1.78 3.79
C LYS A 44 16.54 3.04 2.94
N VAL A 45 15.93 2.91 1.77
CA VAL A 45 15.77 4.00 0.79
C VAL A 45 14.89 5.12 1.34
N LYS A 46 13.79 4.78 1.99
CA LYS A 46 12.86 5.76 2.57
C LYS A 46 13.32 6.33 3.91
N LYS A 47 14.38 5.79 4.54
CA LYS A 47 14.71 6.05 5.96
C LYS A 47 13.49 5.77 6.86
N ARG A 48 12.71 4.73 6.53
CA ARG A 48 11.46 4.39 7.21
C ARG A 48 11.74 3.60 8.47
N PRO A 49 11.13 3.95 9.63
CA PRO A 49 11.21 3.12 10.82
C PRO A 49 10.62 1.72 10.55
N ARG A 50 11.31 0.66 10.98
CA ARG A 50 10.84 -0.73 10.81
C ARG A 50 9.52 -1.01 11.53
N SER A 51 9.21 -0.24 12.58
CA SER A 51 7.94 -0.29 13.29
C SER A 51 6.73 0.19 12.48
N ASN A 52 6.95 0.86 11.33
CA ASN A 52 5.89 1.36 10.48
C ASN A 52 5.58 0.34 9.37
N PRO A 53 4.49 -0.45 9.45
CA PRO A 53 4.21 -1.55 8.53
C PRO A 53 3.97 -1.06 7.09
N ILE A 54 4.02 -2.01 6.14
CA ILE A 54 3.85 -1.77 4.70
C ILE A 54 2.61 -2.50 4.21
N ILE A 55 1.85 -1.87 3.30
CA ILE A 55 0.69 -2.49 2.65
C ILE A 55 1.19 -3.37 1.50
N CYS A 56 0.62 -4.58 1.38
CA CYS A 56 0.83 -5.47 0.25
C CYS A 56 -0.28 -5.31 -0.79
N HIS A 57 0.13 -5.21 -2.05
CA HIS A 57 -0.76 -5.05 -3.20
C HIS A 57 -0.88 -6.37 -3.98
N PHE A 58 -2.10 -6.71 -4.35
CA PHE A 58 -2.48 -7.97 -4.98
C PHE A 58 -3.27 -7.73 -6.27
N LYS A 59 -3.29 -8.72 -7.16
CA LYS A 59 -4.08 -8.69 -8.40
C LYS A 59 -5.54 -9.13 -8.20
N SER A 60 -5.83 -9.95 -7.19
CA SER A 60 -7.15 -10.54 -6.96
C SER A 60 -7.33 -11.05 -5.53
N ILE A 61 -8.59 -11.24 -5.10
CA ILE A 61 -8.93 -11.89 -3.83
C ILE A 61 -8.35 -13.32 -3.78
N THR A 62 -8.43 -14.06 -4.88
CA THR A 62 -7.86 -15.41 -4.98
C THR A 62 -6.34 -15.42 -4.75
N GLN A 63 -5.61 -14.38 -5.18
CA GLN A 63 -4.20 -14.27 -4.85
C GLN A 63 -3.99 -13.96 -3.36
N ILE A 64 -4.81 -13.10 -2.76
CA ILE A 64 -4.75 -12.80 -1.32
C ILE A 64 -4.96 -14.09 -0.51
N GLU A 65 -5.94 -14.92 -0.88
CA GLU A 65 -6.25 -16.19 -0.21
C GLU A 65 -5.11 -17.22 -0.23
N LYS A 66 -4.14 -17.09 -1.11
CA LYS A 66 -2.92 -17.93 -1.06
C LYS A 66 -2.07 -17.66 0.18
N TYR A 67 -2.06 -16.42 0.67
CA TYR A 67 -1.17 -15.95 1.74
C TYR A 67 -1.90 -15.63 3.05
N PHE A 68 -3.21 -15.35 3.00
CA PHE A 68 -4.00 -14.83 4.12
C PHE A 68 -5.26 -15.64 4.36
N ILE A 69 -5.75 -15.54 5.59
CA ILE A 69 -7.05 -16.07 6.00
C ILE A 69 -8.05 -14.91 5.84
N LEU A 70 -9.13 -15.16 5.10
CA LEU A 70 -10.25 -14.23 4.95
C LEU A 70 -11.54 -14.90 5.43
N ASN A 71 -12.25 -14.24 6.32
CA ASN A 71 -13.61 -14.66 6.69
C ASN A 71 -14.63 -14.22 5.61
N LYS A 72 -15.88 -14.69 5.74
CA LYS A 72 -16.95 -14.38 4.77
C LYS A 72 -17.23 -12.87 4.66
N PHE A 73 -17.17 -12.15 5.77
CA PHE A 73 -17.42 -10.70 5.79
C PHE A 73 -16.26 -9.92 5.14
N GLU A 74 -15.01 -10.27 5.44
CA GLU A 74 -13.82 -9.67 4.80
C GLU A 74 -13.85 -9.87 3.29
N LYS A 75 -14.24 -11.06 2.80
CA LYS A 75 -14.42 -11.33 1.37
C LYS A 75 -15.53 -10.46 0.76
N LYS A 76 -16.68 -10.36 1.42
CA LYS A 76 -17.81 -9.53 0.98
C LYS A 76 -17.41 -8.05 0.91
N LEU A 77 -16.72 -7.54 1.93
CA LEU A 77 -16.24 -6.16 1.96
C LEU A 77 -15.18 -5.92 0.86
N GLY A 78 -14.23 -6.84 0.71
CA GLY A 78 -13.24 -6.81 -0.35
C GLY A 78 -13.87 -6.81 -1.74
N SER A 79 -14.84 -7.67 -2.03
CA SER A 79 -15.54 -7.73 -3.32
C SER A 79 -16.29 -6.43 -3.65
N LYS A 80 -16.61 -5.62 -2.64
CA LYS A 80 -17.32 -4.34 -2.81
C LYS A 80 -16.38 -3.19 -3.16
N PHE A 81 -15.19 -3.18 -2.53
CA PHE A 81 -14.27 -2.05 -2.60
C PHE A 81 -12.97 -2.36 -3.37
N TRP A 82 -12.76 -3.60 -3.80
CA TRP A 82 -11.64 -4.01 -4.64
C TRP A 82 -12.08 -4.39 -6.06
N PRO A 83 -11.35 -3.94 -7.07
CA PRO A 83 -10.17 -3.08 -7.04
C PRO A 83 -10.52 -1.66 -6.58
N GLY A 84 -9.72 -1.09 -5.64
CA GLY A 84 -9.98 0.26 -5.14
C GLY A 84 -9.18 0.66 -3.89
N PRO A 85 -9.50 1.84 -3.32
CA PRO A 85 -8.71 2.49 -2.29
C PRO A 85 -9.01 1.98 -0.87
N LEU A 86 -9.42 0.73 -0.71
CA LEU A 86 -9.58 0.07 0.59
C LEU A 86 -8.37 -0.81 0.90
N THR A 87 -7.83 -0.68 2.10
CA THR A 87 -6.86 -1.63 2.68
C THR A 87 -7.52 -2.36 3.83
N ILE A 88 -7.56 -3.69 3.78
CA ILE A 88 -8.06 -4.53 4.88
C ILE A 88 -6.86 -5.18 5.58
N ILE A 89 -6.82 -5.09 6.90
CA ILE A 89 -5.82 -5.80 7.72
C ILE A 89 -6.26 -7.25 7.86
N LEU A 90 -5.45 -8.16 7.31
CA LEU A 90 -5.72 -9.60 7.26
C LEU A 90 -4.67 -10.40 8.03
N LYS A 91 -5.06 -11.56 8.54
CA LYS A 91 -4.17 -12.50 9.24
C LYS A 91 -3.42 -13.38 8.24
N LYS A 92 -2.09 -13.41 8.31
CA LYS A 92 -1.25 -14.32 7.51
C LYS A 92 -1.57 -15.79 7.83
N LYS A 93 -1.54 -16.63 6.81
CA LYS A 93 -1.50 -18.09 7.00
C LYS A 93 -0.18 -18.51 7.64
N LYS A 94 -0.17 -19.62 8.36
CA LYS A 94 1.03 -20.13 9.06
C LYS A 94 2.25 -20.31 8.12
N ASN A 95 1.99 -20.79 6.90
CA ASN A 95 3.00 -21.03 5.84
C ASN A 95 3.06 -19.90 4.79
N SER A 96 2.56 -18.72 5.10
CA SER A 96 2.61 -17.55 4.19
C SER A 96 4.06 -17.14 3.90
N LYS A 97 4.39 -17.01 2.61
CA LYS A 97 5.70 -16.53 2.15
C LYS A 97 5.88 -15.01 2.22
N ILE A 98 4.88 -14.26 2.70
CA ILE A 98 5.01 -12.81 2.89
C ILE A 98 6.09 -12.53 3.94
N SER A 99 7.05 -11.68 3.59
CA SER A 99 8.12 -11.23 4.48
C SER A 99 7.61 -10.77 5.84
N LYS A 100 8.26 -11.20 6.91
CA LYS A 100 7.93 -10.75 8.27
C LYS A 100 8.20 -9.25 8.46
N LEU A 101 9.10 -8.68 7.69
CA LEU A 101 9.47 -7.27 7.74
C LEU A 101 8.32 -6.34 7.31
N VAL A 102 7.43 -6.80 6.41
CA VAL A 102 6.26 -6.03 5.97
C VAL A 102 5.38 -5.59 7.14
N SER A 103 5.28 -6.39 8.18
CA SER A 103 4.39 -6.17 9.33
C SER A 103 5.13 -6.06 10.67
N ASN A 104 6.42 -5.77 10.66
CA ASN A 104 7.23 -5.75 11.88
C ASN A 104 7.02 -7.01 12.73
N ASN A 105 7.14 -8.20 12.11
CA ASN A 105 6.92 -9.52 12.69
C ASN A 105 5.47 -9.83 13.15
N SER A 106 4.51 -8.93 12.96
CA SER A 106 3.10 -9.21 13.22
C SER A 106 2.56 -10.26 12.24
N THR A 107 1.55 -11.01 12.67
CA THR A 107 0.76 -11.88 11.78
C THR A 107 -0.28 -11.09 10.96
N LEU A 108 -0.49 -9.81 11.26
CA LEU A 108 -1.46 -8.94 10.62
C LEU A 108 -0.79 -8.04 9.58
N VAL A 109 -1.33 -8.00 8.36
CA VAL A 109 -0.80 -7.24 7.23
C VAL A 109 -1.92 -6.51 6.51
N GLY A 110 -1.66 -5.26 6.10
CA GLY A 110 -2.57 -4.52 5.22
C GLY A 110 -2.53 -5.07 3.80
N CYS A 111 -3.68 -5.49 3.27
CA CYS A 111 -3.85 -6.04 1.93
C CYS A 111 -4.76 -5.14 1.10
N ARG A 112 -4.41 -4.93 -0.17
CA ARG A 112 -5.16 -4.10 -1.10
C ARG A 112 -5.08 -4.63 -2.53
N ILE A 113 -6.12 -4.42 -3.31
CA ILE A 113 -6.12 -4.58 -4.77
C ILE A 113 -6.35 -3.20 -5.36
N PRO A 114 -5.33 -2.54 -5.96
CA PRO A 114 -5.47 -1.18 -6.49
C PRO A 114 -6.35 -1.18 -7.74
N SER A 115 -7.06 -0.06 -8.01
CA SER A 115 -7.88 0.08 -9.23
C SER A 115 -7.10 0.68 -10.41
N ASN A 116 -5.91 1.23 -10.20
CA ASN A 116 -5.08 1.76 -11.28
C ASN A 116 -4.70 0.64 -12.27
N LYS A 117 -5.03 0.84 -13.57
CA LYS A 117 -4.82 -0.17 -14.63
C LYS A 117 -3.36 -0.57 -14.79
N LEU A 118 -2.42 0.38 -14.64
CA LEU A 118 -0.99 0.12 -14.82
C LEU A 118 -0.43 -0.67 -13.64
N ALA A 119 -0.84 -0.33 -12.40
CA ALA A 119 -0.52 -1.12 -11.21
C ALA A 119 -1.01 -2.55 -11.32
N ASN A 120 -2.28 -2.74 -11.74
CA ASN A 120 -2.86 -4.08 -11.90
C ASN A 120 -2.13 -4.91 -12.98
N LYS A 121 -1.76 -4.28 -14.11
CA LYS A 121 -0.96 -4.96 -15.14
C LYS A 121 0.41 -5.37 -14.61
N LEU A 122 1.10 -4.49 -13.87
CA LEU A 122 2.40 -4.80 -13.27
C LEU A 122 2.30 -5.97 -12.27
N ILE A 123 1.34 -5.91 -11.32
CA ILE A 123 1.17 -6.96 -10.31
C ILE A 123 0.79 -8.29 -10.98
N THR A 124 -0.04 -8.25 -12.03
CA THR A 124 -0.44 -9.44 -12.78
C THR A 124 0.74 -10.06 -13.52
N LEU A 125 1.55 -9.24 -14.20
CA LEU A 125 2.72 -9.68 -14.96
C LEU A 125 3.83 -10.19 -14.04
N PHE A 126 4.03 -9.55 -12.89
CA PHE A 126 5.00 -9.99 -11.88
C PHE A 126 4.57 -11.31 -11.21
N GLY A 127 3.28 -11.53 -11.01
CA GLY A 127 2.71 -12.77 -10.48
C GLY A 127 2.76 -12.92 -8.97
N LEU A 128 3.60 -12.17 -8.25
CA LEU A 128 3.72 -12.15 -6.80
C LEU A 128 3.13 -10.85 -6.21
N PRO A 129 2.82 -10.81 -4.89
CA PRO A 129 2.38 -9.58 -4.24
C PRO A 129 3.51 -8.56 -4.14
N ILE A 130 3.16 -7.27 -4.25
CA ILE A 130 4.09 -6.15 -4.14
C ILE A 130 3.88 -5.43 -2.81
N ALA A 131 4.90 -5.38 -1.96
CA ALA A 131 4.91 -4.53 -0.77
C ALA A 131 5.23 -3.09 -1.20
N ALA A 132 4.35 -2.13 -0.91
CA ALA A 132 4.59 -0.75 -1.29
C ALA A 132 4.01 0.26 -0.30
N PRO A 133 4.85 1.05 0.40
CA PRO A 133 4.47 2.33 0.99
C PRO A 133 4.40 3.41 -0.11
N SER A 134 3.91 4.62 0.22
CA SER A 134 3.98 5.79 -0.67
C SER A 134 5.42 6.09 -1.13
N ALA A 135 5.60 6.66 -2.32
CA ALA A 135 6.92 6.86 -2.94
C ALA A 135 7.68 8.11 -2.45
N ASN A 136 7.25 8.77 -1.36
CA ASN A 136 7.96 9.87 -0.70
C ASN A 136 9.05 9.37 0.26
N LEU A 137 9.99 10.21 0.62
CA LEU A 137 10.82 10.00 1.82
C LEU A 137 9.94 10.04 3.08
N SER A 138 10.34 9.32 4.13
CA SER A 138 9.55 9.26 5.37
C SER A 138 9.27 10.66 5.93
N GLU A 139 8.08 10.84 6.50
CA GLU A 139 7.57 12.08 7.08
C GLU A 139 7.17 13.18 6.08
N ARG A 140 7.47 13.05 4.78
CA ARG A 140 7.01 13.97 3.74
C ARG A 140 5.59 13.63 3.26
N THR A 141 4.98 14.55 2.52
CA THR A 141 3.68 14.34 1.85
C THR A 141 3.76 13.19 0.83
N SER A 142 2.68 12.44 0.71
CA SER A 142 2.59 11.34 -0.27
C SER A 142 2.58 11.88 -1.69
N VAL A 143 3.29 11.21 -2.59
CA VAL A 143 3.43 11.60 -3.99
C VAL A 143 2.16 11.25 -4.76
N THR A 144 1.47 12.27 -5.27
CA THR A 144 0.24 12.13 -6.07
C THR A 144 0.47 12.44 -7.54
N ASN A 145 1.52 13.21 -7.86
CA ASN A 145 1.96 13.52 -9.22
C ASN A 145 3.40 13.02 -9.43
N ILE A 146 3.70 12.55 -10.63
CA ILE A 146 5.05 12.07 -10.98
C ILE A 146 6.11 13.16 -10.80
N MET A 147 5.77 14.43 -11.00
CA MET A 147 6.68 15.57 -10.84
C MET A 147 7.07 15.81 -9.37
N ASP A 148 6.31 15.25 -8.41
CA ASP A 148 6.58 15.38 -6.97
C ASP A 148 7.48 14.26 -6.42
N ILE A 149 7.91 13.32 -7.28
CA ILE A 149 8.87 12.28 -6.89
C ILE A 149 10.20 12.94 -6.57
N ASP A 150 10.76 12.60 -5.39
CA ASP A 150 12.05 13.13 -4.98
C ASP A 150 13.12 12.80 -6.05
N PRO A 151 13.87 13.80 -6.57
CA PRO A 151 14.87 13.60 -7.62
C PRO A 151 15.93 12.55 -7.26
N ILE A 152 16.24 12.37 -5.97
CA ILE A 152 17.19 11.35 -5.51
C ILE A 152 16.60 9.94 -5.73
N LEU A 153 15.29 9.78 -5.51
CA LEU A 153 14.62 8.52 -5.78
C LEU A 153 14.49 8.26 -7.29
N GLU A 154 14.11 9.27 -8.07
CA GLU A 154 13.94 9.16 -9.52
C GLU A 154 15.24 8.77 -10.23
N LYS A 155 16.39 9.29 -9.77
CA LYS A 155 17.72 8.94 -10.34
C LYS A 155 18.14 7.49 -10.04
N LYS A 156 17.66 6.89 -8.95
CA LYS A 156 18.12 5.58 -8.48
C LYS A 156 17.15 4.44 -8.74
N ILE A 157 15.87 4.76 -8.94
CA ILE A 157 14.79 3.76 -8.98
C ILE A 157 13.99 3.95 -10.25
N PHE A 158 13.74 2.86 -10.95
CA PHE A 158 12.90 2.87 -12.15
C PHE A 158 11.48 3.35 -11.82
N VAL A 159 11.00 4.36 -12.55
CA VAL A 159 9.65 4.90 -12.41
C VAL A 159 8.78 4.43 -13.56
N LEU A 160 7.76 3.64 -13.25
CA LEU A 160 6.71 3.28 -14.18
C LEU A 160 5.75 4.47 -14.30
N LYS A 161 5.97 5.29 -15.34
CA LYS A 161 5.29 6.59 -15.51
C LYS A 161 3.83 6.41 -15.91
N ASP A 162 2.92 7.08 -15.21
CA ASP A 162 1.52 7.26 -15.51
C ASP A 162 1.13 8.71 -15.23
N ARG A 163 -0.13 9.05 -15.50
CA ARG A 163 -0.71 10.33 -15.13
C ARG A 163 -0.84 10.45 -13.61
N GLN A 164 -1.31 11.61 -13.15
CA GLN A 164 -1.61 11.90 -11.75
C GLN A 164 -2.55 10.88 -11.12
N SER A 165 -2.36 10.59 -9.82
CA SER A 165 -3.28 9.77 -9.03
C SER A 165 -4.67 10.42 -8.95
N SER A 166 -5.74 9.64 -9.16
CA SER A 166 -7.11 10.18 -9.27
C SER A 166 -7.72 10.62 -7.94
N HIS A 167 -7.30 10.02 -6.82
CA HIS A 167 -7.85 10.34 -5.49
C HIS A 167 -7.03 11.36 -4.69
N GLY A 168 -5.70 11.38 -4.86
CA GLY A 168 -4.81 12.30 -4.14
C GLY A 168 -4.70 12.05 -2.62
N LEU A 169 -5.43 11.08 -2.09
CA LEU A 169 -5.41 10.64 -0.70
C LEU A 169 -5.01 9.17 -0.61
N GLU A 170 -4.38 8.77 0.49
CA GLU A 170 -4.05 7.37 0.74
C GLU A 170 -5.29 6.50 0.92
N SER A 171 -5.12 5.17 0.87
CA SER A 171 -6.21 4.21 1.08
C SER A 171 -6.77 4.30 2.51
N THR A 172 -8.08 4.12 2.66
CA THR A 172 -8.70 3.88 3.96
C THR A 172 -8.26 2.52 4.47
N VAL A 173 -7.77 2.45 5.72
CA VAL A 173 -7.29 1.22 6.33
C VAL A 173 -8.29 0.76 7.38
N VAL A 174 -8.78 -0.46 7.24
CA VAL A 174 -9.75 -1.05 8.16
C VAL A 174 -9.27 -2.41 8.68
N ARG A 175 -9.79 -2.78 9.86
CA ARG A 175 -9.75 -4.14 10.38
C ARG A 175 -11.18 -4.57 10.71
N ILE A 176 -11.47 -5.84 10.50
CA ILE A 176 -12.75 -6.43 10.92
C ILE A 176 -12.54 -7.08 12.29
N ASP A 177 -13.38 -6.74 13.25
CA ASP A 177 -13.37 -7.37 14.59
C ASP A 177 -14.13 -8.71 14.57
N THR A 178 -14.07 -9.43 15.69
CA THR A 178 -14.73 -10.74 15.86
C THR A 178 -16.26 -10.68 15.74
N ASN A 179 -16.85 -9.48 15.90
CA ASN A 179 -18.29 -9.23 15.81
C ASN A 179 -18.69 -8.65 14.44
N ASN A 180 -17.82 -8.78 13.41
CA ASN A 180 -17.97 -8.22 12.07
C ASN A 180 -18.18 -6.68 12.03
N LYS A 181 -17.72 -5.94 13.05
CA LYS A 181 -17.68 -4.48 13.01
C LYS A 181 -16.43 -4.01 12.29
N ILE A 182 -16.54 -2.90 11.57
CA ILE A 182 -15.44 -2.30 10.85
C ILE A 182 -14.70 -1.34 11.79
N GLU A 183 -13.44 -1.62 12.12
CA GLU A 183 -12.55 -0.68 12.82
C GLU A 183 -11.75 0.12 11.79
N VAL A 184 -11.96 1.44 11.71
CA VAL A 184 -11.13 2.34 10.88
C VAL A 184 -9.85 2.65 11.64
N LEU A 185 -8.71 2.27 11.03
CA LEU A 185 -7.36 2.45 11.58
C LEU A 185 -6.64 3.63 10.95
N ARG A 186 -7.01 4.02 9.73
CA ARG A 186 -6.54 5.20 9.01
C ARG A 186 -7.65 5.70 8.10
N TYR A 187 -7.93 6.98 8.15
CA TYR A 187 -8.80 7.64 7.18
C TYR A 187 -8.12 7.74 5.82
N GLY A 188 -8.89 7.70 4.76
CA GLY A 188 -8.44 7.81 3.37
C GLY A 188 -9.60 8.04 2.43
N SER A 189 -9.46 7.61 1.19
CA SER A 189 -10.40 7.91 0.10
C SER A 189 -11.83 7.32 0.26
N ILE A 190 -12.01 6.30 1.10
CA ILE A 190 -13.34 5.75 1.42
C ILE A 190 -13.80 6.34 2.74
N THR A 191 -15.01 6.90 2.77
CA THR A 191 -15.56 7.58 3.95
C THR A 191 -16.14 6.60 4.97
N VAL A 192 -16.36 7.08 6.19
CA VAL A 192 -17.01 6.31 7.26
C VAL A 192 -18.46 6.00 6.88
N GLU A 193 -19.14 6.95 6.24
CA GLU A 193 -20.54 6.82 5.77
C GLU A 193 -20.68 5.71 4.73
N GLU A 194 -19.71 5.62 3.80
CA GLU A 194 -19.67 4.52 2.81
C GLU A 194 -19.48 3.16 3.49
N LEU A 195 -18.59 3.07 4.47
CA LEU A 195 -18.35 1.83 5.23
C LEU A 195 -19.54 1.44 6.10
N ASN A 196 -20.24 2.42 6.72
CA ASN A 196 -21.42 2.17 7.56
C ASN A 196 -22.59 1.52 6.80
N LYS A 197 -22.64 1.62 5.45
CA LYS A 197 -23.62 0.90 4.63
C LYS A 197 -23.47 -0.62 4.70
N TYR A 198 -22.32 -1.13 5.15
CA TYR A 198 -22.01 -2.56 5.19
C TYR A 198 -21.94 -3.14 6.59
N ALA A 199 -21.48 -2.37 7.58
CA ALA A 199 -21.49 -2.75 9.00
C ALA A 199 -21.21 -1.54 9.89
N LYS A 200 -21.58 -1.66 11.18
CA LYS A 200 -21.27 -0.61 12.18
C LYS A 200 -19.78 -0.33 12.24
N VAL A 201 -19.42 0.95 12.03
CA VAL A 201 -18.05 1.41 12.06
C VAL A 201 -17.66 1.88 13.46
N LYS A 202 -16.45 1.51 13.88
CA LYS A 202 -15.77 2.03 15.07
C LYS A 202 -14.50 2.77 14.63
N ILE A 203 -14.23 3.92 15.24
CA ILE A 203 -13.03 4.69 15.00
C ILE A 203 -12.00 4.35 16.08
N LYS A 204 -10.81 3.93 15.68
CA LYS A 204 -9.70 3.65 16.61
C LYS A 204 -8.67 4.78 16.51
N LYS A 205 -8.51 5.58 17.57
CA LYS A 205 -7.64 6.77 17.61
C LYS A 205 -6.14 6.50 17.41
N LYS A 206 -5.62 5.28 17.67
CA LYS A 206 -4.21 4.88 17.46
C LYS A 206 -4.10 3.39 17.15
N SER A 207 -3.29 3.00 16.16
CA SER A 207 -3.03 1.60 15.82
C SER A 207 -1.58 1.42 15.35
N SER A 208 -0.86 0.47 15.96
CA SER A 208 0.50 0.07 15.53
C SER A 208 0.52 -0.83 14.29
N ILE A 209 -0.63 -1.36 13.91
CA ILE A 209 -0.78 -2.29 12.77
C ILE A 209 -1.14 -1.61 11.45
N SER A 210 -1.39 -0.28 11.46
CA SER A 210 -1.68 0.50 10.28
C SER A 210 -0.52 1.46 9.96
N PRO A 211 -0.09 1.58 8.69
CA PRO A 211 0.86 2.59 8.29
C PRO A 211 0.26 4.00 8.45
N GLY A 212 1.12 4.99 8.71
CA GLY A 212 0.70 6.39 8.78
C GLY A 212 0.31 6.90 10.17
N ASN A 213 0.49 6.11 11.24
CA ASN A 213 0.14 6.50 12.62
C ASN A 213 1.32 7.04 13.44
N LEU A 214 2.42 7.44 12.82
CA LEU A 214 3.54 8.08 13.49
C LEU A 214 3.20 9.53 13.86
N ARG A 215 3.85 10.08 14.92
CA ARG A 215 3.62 11.46 15.42
C ARG A 215 3.85 12.53 14.35
N LYS A 216 4.80 12.32 13.42
CA LYS A 216 5.03 13.17 12.26
C LYS A 216 4.68 12.38 10.99
N HIS A 217 3.53 12.66 10.42
CA HIS A 217 3.11 12.13 9.14
C HIS A 217 2.50 13.30 8.36
N TYR A 218 2.82 13.39 7.06
CA TYR A 218 2.38 14.50 6.19
C TYR A 218 2.93 15.88 6.55
N SER A 219 4.13 15.97 7.16
CA SER A 219 4.75 17.27 7.41
C SER A 219 5.28 17.88 6.10
N THR A 220 4.94 19.14 5.85
CA THR A 220 5.53 19.95 4.78
C THR A 220 6.89 20.49 5.24
N LEU A 221 7.84 20.69 4.31
CA LEU A 221 9.15 21.29 4.61
C LEU A 221 9.05 22.79 4.97
N LYS A 222 7.97 23.45 4.57
CA LYS A 222 7.64 24.83 4.92
C LYS A 222 6.17 24.89 5.29
N LEU A 223 5.86 25.41 6.48
CA LEU A 223 4.53 25.90 6.83
C LEU A 223 4.31 27.17 6.01
N SER A 224 3.53 27.09 4.96
CA SER A 224 2.96 28.26 4.33
C SER A 224 1.80 28.72 5.23
N LEU A 225 2.03 29.70 6.09
CA LEU A 225 0.97 30.48 6.71
C LEU A 225 0.36 31.34 5.62
N ILE A 226 -0.71 30.86 5.00
CA ILE A 226 -1.61 31.71 4.26
C ILE A 226 -2.43 32.43 5.32
N HIS A 227 -2.07 33.66 5.60
CA HIS A 227 -2.97 34.58 6.31
C HIS A 227 -4.11 34.93 5.34
N ILE A 228 -5.31 34.47 5.63
CA ILE A 228 -6.54 34.98 5.07
C ILE A 228 -6.89 36.26 5.81
#